data_cf19f8e0cd2fc4528da462dca17758c8
#
_entry.id   cf19f8e0cd2fc4528da462dca17758c8
#
_cell.length_a   1.000
_cell.length_b   1.000
_cell.length_c   1.000
_cell.angle_alpha   90.00
_cell.angle_beta   90.00
_cell.angle_gamma   90.00
#
_symmetry.space_group_name_H-M   'P 1'
#
loop_
_entity.id
_entity.type
_entity.pdbx_description
1 polymer ?
#
loop_
_entity_poly.entity_id
_entity_poly.type
_entity_poly.pdbx_seq_one_letter_code
_entity_poly.pdbx_strand_id
1 'polypeptide(L)'
;MNVLDRLKLELGNKEYYTDEEYIVFLEQNDFLTPNETIYNHKTMQRQLLQTVVDVLETLANDVDLMRKTEGKFATVGEAYKFIEKRIIHLNELINKMPDPDVTVDNSSFSFFIRRSDY
;
A
#
# COMPACT_ATOMS: atom_id res chain seq x y z
N MET A 1 8.22 -2.33 16.20
CA MET A 1 8.27 -1.49 14.97
C MET A 1 6.95 -0.76 14.81
N ASN A 2 7.01 0.53 14.61
CA ASN A 2 5.76 1.27 14.40
C ASN A 2 5.27 1.14 12.96
N VAL A 3 4.05 1.62 12.70
CA VAL A 3 3.42 1.47 11.39
C VAL A 3 4.20 2.20 10.31
N LEU A 4 4.71 3.39 10.60
CA LEU A 4 5.52 4.14 9.64
C LEU A 4 6.75 3.36 9.22
N ASP A 5 7.49 2.81 10.18
CA ASP A 5 8.68 2.03 9.88
C ASP A 5 8.35 0.77 9.11
N ARG A 6 7.21 0.14 9.40
CA ARG A 6 6.78 -1.02 8.66
C ARG A 6 6.45 -0.69 7.21
N LEU A 7 5.82 0.47 6.97
CA LEU A 7 5.57 0.92 5.60
C LEU A 7 6.88 1.10 4.85
N LYS A 8 7.85 1.74 5.47
CA LYS A 8 9.16 1.95 4.85
C LYS A 8 9.84 0.63 4.54
N LEU A 9 9.71 -0.35 5.43
CA LEU A 9 10.27 -1.68 5.20
C LEU A 9 9.63 -2.35 3.98
N GLU A 10 8.30 -2.26 3.85
CA GLU A 10 7.59 -2.85 2.72
C GLU A 10 8.00 -2.20 1.40
N LEU A 11 8.42 -0.95 1.45
CA LEU A 11 8.88 -0.22 0.28
C LEU A 11 10.40 -0.39 0.04
N GLY A 12 11.03 -1.33 0.74
CA GLY A 12 12.45 -1.61 0.57
C GLY A 12 13.34 -0.55 1.16
N ASN A 13 12.83 0.21 2.12
CA ASN A 13 13.53 1.31 2.77
C ASN A 13 14.00 2.39 1.80
N LYS A 14 13.32 2.53 0.68
CA LYS A 14 13.59 3.58 -0.27
C LYS A 14 12.86 4.85 0.13
N GLU A 15 13.53 5.97 -0.06
CA GLU A 15 12.98 7.26 0.34
C GLU A 15 12.31 7.94 -0.84
N TYR A 16 11.26 7.32 -1.37
CA TYR A 16 10.49 7.94 -2.44
C TYR A 16 9.81 9.21 -1.99
N TYR A 17 9.37 9.23 -0.74
CA TYR A 17 8.65 10.35 -0.14
C TYR A 17 9.20 10.62 1.24
N THR A 18 8.85 11.78 1.80
CA THR A 18 9.24 12.13 3.15
C THR A 18 8.40 11.36 4.16
N ASP A 19 8.83 11.34 5.41
CA ASP A 19 8.08 10.69 6.47
C ASP A 19 6.69 11.33 6.63
N GLU A 20 6.61 12.65 6.51
CA GLU A 20 5.34 13.35 6.60
C GLU A 20 4.40 12.92 5.49
N GLU A 21 4.92 12.72 4.29
CA GLU A 21 4.11 12.27 3.17
C GLU A 21 3.66 10.83 3.34
N TYR A 22 4.54 9.97 3.85
CA TYR A 22 4.14 8.59 4.16
C TYR A 22 3.05 8.54 5.22
N ILE A 23 3.13 9.43 6.21
CA ILE A 23 2.10 9.53 7.23
C ILE A 23 0.75 9.89 6.62
N VAL A 24 0.73 10.79 5.63
CA VAL A 24 -0.51 11.12 4.93
C VAL A 24 -1.10 9.89 4.26
N PHE A 25 -0.29 9.10 3.55
CA PHE A 25 -0.78 7.86 2.94
C PHE A 25 -1.36 6.90 3.97
N LEU A 26 -0.71 6.79 5.11
CA LEU A 26 -1.18 5.91 6.18
C LEU A 26 -2.49 6.41 6.80
N GLU A 27 -2.60 7.71 7.00
CA GLU A 27 -3.82 8.29 7.54
C GLU A 27 -5.00 8.11 6.60
N GLN A 28 -4.76 8.13 5.30
CA GLN A 28 -5.80 7.88 4.31
C GLN A 28 -6.34 6.45 4.39
N ASN A 29 -5.58 5.55 4.98
CA ASN A 29 -5.98 4.16 5.16
C ASN A 29 -6.31 3.87 6.63
N ASP A 30 -6.77 4.90 7.35
CA ASP A 30 -7.32 4.80 8.69
C ASP A 30 -6.30 4.46 9.78
N PHE A 31 -5.03 4.72 9.54
CA PHE A 31 -4.04 4.63 10.60
C PHE A 31 -4.01 5.95 11.37
N LEU A 32 -4.28 5.89 12.66
CA LEU A 32 -4.14 7.04 13.54
C LEU A 32 -2.73 7.03 14.12
N THR A 33 -2.10 8.19 14.16
CA THR A 33 -0.76 8.35 14.73
C THR A 33 0.20 7.21 14.30
N PRO A 34 0.44 7.05 12.98
CA PRO A 34 1.22 5.89 12.50
C PRO A 34 2.67 5.86 12.99
N ASN A 35 3.22 7.01 13.37
CA ASN A 35 4.58 7.07 13.92
C ASN A 35 4.64 6.63 15.38
N GLU A 36 3.51 6.46 16.04
CA GLU A 36 3.42 6.03 17.43
C GLU A 36 2.75 4.67 17.60
N THR A 37 1.97 4.25 16.62
CA THR A 37 1.21 3.00 16.69
C THR A 37 2.11 1.82 16.34
N ILE A 38 2.13 0.81 17.20
CA ILE A 38 2.90 -0.41 16.94
C ILE A 38 2.18 -1.26 15.91
N TYR A 39 2.92 -1.69 14.89
CA TYR A 39 2.36 -2.51 13.83
C TYR A 39 1.98 -3.89 14.34
N ASN A 40 0.78 -4.33 14.04
CA ASN A 40 0.30 -5.67 14.33
C ASN A 40 -0.06 -6.35 13.00
N HIS A 41 0.74 -7.32 12.61
CA HIS A 41 0.58 -7.99 11.32
C HIS A 41 -0.80 -8.66 11.18
N LYS A 42 -1.31 -9.20 12.27
CA LYS A 42 -2.58 -9.94 12.22
C LYS A 42 -3.79 -9.04 11.95
N THR A 43 -3.74 -7.81 12.43
CA THR A 43 -4.89 -6.91 12.34
C THR A 43 -4.71 -5.76 11.37
N MET A 44 -3.48 -5.45 11.00
CA MET A 44 -3.16 -4.26 10.22
C MET A 44 -2.59 -4.55 8.84
N GLN A 45 -2.35 -5.82 8.50
CA GLN A 45 -1.69 -6.16 7.25
C GLN A 45 -2.46 -5.64 6.04
N ARG A 46 -3.76 -5.81 6.02
CA ARG A 46 -4.56 -5.39 4.87
C ARG A 46 -4.47 -3.89 4.65
N GLN A 47 -4.65 -3.11 5.72
CA GLN A 47 -4.53 -1.65 5.64
C GLN A 47 -3.14 -1.22 5.21
N LEU A 48 -2.13 -1.90 5.73
CA LEU A 48 -0.75 -1.55 5.38
C LEU A 48 -0.49 -1.83 3.90
N LEU A 49 -0.89 -2.98 3.39
CA LEU A 49 -0.69 -3.32 1.99
C LEU A 49 -1.46 -2.38 1.08
N GLN A 50 -2.66 -1.97 1.49
CA GLN A 50 -3.40 -0.97 0.73
C GLN A 50 -2.62 0.35 0.67
N THR A 51 -1.99 0.73 1.76
CA THR A 51 -1.15 1.93 1.77
C THR A 51 0.04 1.78 0.84
N VAL A 52 0.67 0.60 0.83
CA VAL A 52 1.79 0.34 -0.09
C VAL A 52 1.32 0.50 -1.54
N VAL A 53 0.16 -0.04 -1.88
CA VAL A 53 -0.41 0.11 -3.22
C VAL A 53 -0.60 1.59 -3.55
N ASP A 54 -1.16 2.36 -2.63
CA ASP A 54 -1.39 3.79 -2.86
C ASP A 54 -0.08 4.54 -3.12
N VAL A 55 0.95 4.23 -2.36
CA VAL A 55 2.27 4.84 -2.57
C VAL A 55 2.82 4.46 -3.94
N LEU A 56 2.75 3.18 -4.29
CA LEU A 56 3.28 2.71 -5.57
C LEU A 56 2.52 3.27 -6.75
N GLU A 57 1.19 3.41 -6.65
CA GLU A 57 0.40 4.01 -7.71
C GLU A 57 0.77 5.48 -7.90
N THR A 58 0.96 6.20 -6.81
CA THR A 58 1.39 7.60 -6.87
C THR A 58 2.77 7.70 -7.50
N LEU A 59 3.68 6.82 -7.09
CA LEU A 59 5.02 6.77 -7.65
C LEU A 59 4.99 6.47 -9.16
N ALA A 60 4.14 5.55 -9.59
CA ALA A 60 4.03 5.18 -11.01
C ALA A 60 3.57 6.36 -11.86
N ASN A 61 2.87 7.31 -11.27
CA ASN A 61 2.41 8.50 -11.97
C ASN A 61 3.40 9.65 -11.90
N ASP A 62 4.54 9.47 -11.24
CA ASP A 62 5.53 10.52 -11.07
C ASP A 62 6.78 10.20 -11.89
N VAL A 63 6.89 10.82 -13.05
CA VAL A 63 7.99 10.56 -13.97
C VAL A 63 9.34 10.93 -13.36
N ASP A 64 9.40 11.98 -12.58
CA ASP A 64 10.65 12.41 -12.00
C ASP A 64 11.17 11.41 -10.96
N LEU A 65 10.27 10.88 -10.14
CA LEU A 65 10.65 9.85 -9.18
C LEU A 65 11.01 8.55 -9.88
N MET A 66 10.33 8.24 -10.98
CA MET A 66 10.68 7.05 -11.77
C MET A 66 12.10 7.17 -12.32
N ARG A 67 12.50 8.35 -12.73
CA ARG A 67 13.87 8.57 -13.20
C ARG A 67 14.90 8.34 -12.10
N LYS A 68 14.56 8.70 -10.88
CA LYS A 68 15.45 8.47 -9.75
C LYS A 68 15.65 6.99 -9.45
N THR A 69 14.72 6.14 -9.90
CA THR A 69 14.85 4.69 -9.71
C THR A 69 15.59 4.01 -10.85
N GLU A 70 15.94 4.74 -11.92
CA GLU A 70 16.66 4.16 -13.07
C GLU A 70 18.01 3.56 -12.69
N GLY A 71 18.62 4.05 -11.62
CA GLY A 71 19.87 3.45 -11.16
C GLY A 71 19.75 1.97 -10.86
N LYS A 72 18.53 1.52 -10.53
CA LYS A 72 18.23 0.11 -10.26
C LYS A 72 17.78 -0.63 -11.51
N PHE A 73 17.18 0.08 -12.46
CA PHE A 73 16.65 -0.48 -13.70
C PHE A 73 17.30 0.22 -14.88
N ALA A 74 17.35 -0.47 -16.02
CA ALA A 74 17.97 0.10 -17.21
C ALA A 74 17.18 1.26 -17.79
N THR A 75 15.87 1.28 -17.63
CA THR A 75 15.04 2.32 -18.19
C THR A 75 13.88 2.64 -17.25
N VAL A 76 13.28 3.83 -17.45
CA VAL A 76 12.06 4.21 -16.73
C VAL A 76 10.95 3.19 -17.01
N GLY A 77 10.87 2.70 -18.26
CA GLY A 77 9.87 1.69 -18.63
C GLY A 77 10.00 0.40 -17.83
N GLU A 78 11.23 -0.05 -17.59
CA GLU A 78 11.45 -1.24 -16.78
C GLU A 78 11.05 -1.02 -15.33
N ALA A 79 11.37 0.16 -14.79
CA ALA A 79 10.99 0.52 -13.43
C ALA A 79 9.47 0.55 -13.31
N TYR A 80 8.78 1.14 -14.28
CA TYR A 80 7.33 1.20 -14.30
C TYR A 80 6.72 -0.20 -14.31
N LYS A 81 7.23 -1.09 -15.16
CA LYS A 81 6.72 -2.45 -15.26
C LYS A 81 6.90 -3.21 -13.93
N PHE A 82 8.02 -3.00 -13.28
CA PHE A 82 8.26 -3.63 -11.98
C PHE A 82 7.23 -3.16 -10.95
N ILE A 83 6.99 -1.87 -10.89
CA ILE A 83 6.04 -1.30 -9.96
C ILE A 83 4.62 -1.79 -10.28
N GLU A 84 4.25 -1.81 -11.54
CA GLU A 84 2.95 -2.30 -11.97
C GLU A 84 2.72 -3.75 -11.55
N LYS A 85 3.71 -4.61 -11.77
CA LYS A 85 3.61 -6.01 -11.35
C LYS A 85 3.45 -6.14 -9.84
N ARG A 86 4.16 -5.31 -9.10
CA ARG A 86 4.05 -5.35 -7.64
C ARG A 86 2.67 -4.89 -7.19
N ILE A 87 2.11 -3.86 -7.82
CA ILE A 87 0.75 -3.40 -7.52
C ILE A 87 -0.26 -4.52 -7.76
N ILE A 88 -0.16 -5.19 -8.90
CA ILE A 88 -1.06 -6.29 -9.24
C ILE A 88 -0.95 -7.40 -8.19
N HIS A 89 0.27 -7.79 -7.84
CA HIS A 89 0.49 -8.83 -6.84
C HIS A 89 -0.11 -8.45 -5.48
N LEU A 90 0.13 -7.21 -5.05
CA LEU A 90 -0.39 -6.74 -3.77
C LEU A 90 -1.91 -6.70 -3.77
N ASN A 91 -2.53 -6.27 -4.86
CA ASN A 91 -3.99 -6.26 -4.96
C ASN A 91 -4.56 -7.68 -4.90
N GLU A 92 -3.88 -8.65 -5.49
CA GLU A 92 -4.29 -10.04 -5.37
C GLU A 92 -4.23 -10.52 -3.92
N LEU A 93 -3.17 -10.16 -3.20
CA LEU A 93 -3.04 -10.52 -1.80
C LEU A 93 -4.16 -9.87 -0.97
N ILE A 94 -4.41 -8.59 -1.21
CA ILE A 94 -5.45 -7.87 -0.48
C ILE A 94 -6.82 -8.50 -0.72
N ASN A 95 -7.10 -8.86 -1.96
CA ASN A 95 -8.39 -9.47 -2.32
C ASN A 95 -8.61 -10.83 -1.68
N LYS A 96 -7.53 -11.52 -1.33
CA LYS A 96 -7.63 -12.83 -0.66
C LYS A 96 -7.79 -12.72 0.84
N MET A 97 -7.56 -11.54 1.40
CA MET A 97 -7.66 -11.34 2.84
C MET A 97 -9.10 -11.10 3.25
N PRO A 98 -9.52 -11.64 4.39
CA PRO A 98 -10.84 -11.33 4.92
C PRO A 98 -10.93 -9.85 5.26
N ASP A 99 -12.08 -9.24 4.94
CA ASP A 99 -12.34 -7.87 5.34
C ASP A 99 -12.71 -7.89 6.83
N PRO A 100 -11.97 -7.20 7.69
CA PRO A 100 -12.23 -7.24 9.12
C PRO A 100 -13.60 -6.67 9.52
N ASP A 101 -14.22 -5.91 8.64
CA ASP A 101 -15.53 -5.32 8.91
C ASP A 101 -16.68 -6.20 8.43
N VAL A 102 -16.40 -7.34 7.82
CA VAL A 102 -17.41 -8.21 7.28
C VAL A 102 -17.79 -9.27 8.31
N THR A 103 -19.09 -9.40 8.57
CA THR A 103 -19.59 -10.46 9.42
C THR A 103 -19.86 -11.71 8.58
N VAL A 104 -19.68 -12.86 9.20
CA VAL A 104 -19.67 -14.13 8.46
C VAL A 104 -21.02 -14.44 7.83
N ASP A 105 -22.08 -14.21 8.55
CA ASP A 105 -23.42 -14.66 8.18
C ASP A 105 -24.05 -13.89 7.04
N ASN A 106 -23.63 -12.65 6.81
CA ASN A 106 -24.20 -11.84 5.74
C ASN A 106 -23.13 -11.28 4.83
N SER A 107 -21.97 -11.85 4.88
CA SER A 107 -20.81 -11.26 4.26
C SER A 107 -20.88 -11.16 2.75
N SER A 108 -21.43 -12.17 2.09
CA SER A 108 -21.39 -12.20 0.63
C SER A 108 -22.15 -11.03 0.02
N PHE A 109 -23.31 -10.73 0.56
CA PHE A 109 -24.11 -9.65 0.03
C PHE A 109 -23.47 -8.28 0.29
N SER A 110 -23.05 -8.06 1.52
CA SER A 110 -22.37 -6.82 1.88
C SER A 110 -21.10 -6.62 1.08
N PHE A 111 -20.44 -7.70 0.81
CA PHE A 111 -19.22 -7.69 0.06
C PHE A 111 -19.42 -7.18 -1.35
N PHE A 112 -20.46 -7.63 -2.03
CA PHE A 112 -20.76 -7.15 -3.38
C PHE A 112 -21.03 -5.67 -3.40
N ILE A 113 -21.83 -5.19 -2.48
CA ILE A 113 -22.19 -3.78 -2.43
C ILE A 113 -20.95 -2.95 -2.27
N ARG A 114 -20.07 -3.34 -1.38
CA ARG A 114 -18.87 -2.60 -1.11
C ARG A 114 -17.96 -2.53 -2.33
N ARG A 115 -17.89 -3.60 -3.08
CA ARG A 115 -17.04 -3.61 -4.26
C ARG A 115 -17.56 -2.76 -5.38
N SER A 116 -18.84 -2.60 -5.47
CA SER A 116 -19.43 -1.78 -6.53
C SER A 116 -19.17 -0.30 -6.32
N ASP A 117 -18.68 0.07 -5.18
CA ASP A 117 -18.38 1.48 -4.88
C ASP A 117 -17.11 1.99 -5.53
N TYR A 118 -16.40 1.17 -6.23
CA TYR A 118 -15.20 1.61 -6.92
C TYR A 118 -15.50 2.11 -8.29
#